data_458c20393d00717a889f731f25c2b912
#
_entry.id   458c20393d00717a889f731f25c2b912
#
_cell.length_a   1.000
_cell.length_b   1.000
_cell.length_c   1.000
_cell.angle_alpha   90.00
_cell.angle_beta   90.00
_cell.angle_gamma   90.00
#
_symmetry.space_group_name_H-M   'P 1'
#
loop_
_entity.id
_entity.type
_entity.pdbx_description
1 polymer ?
#
loop_
_entity_poly.entity_id
_entity_poly.type
_entity_poly.pdbx_seq_one_letter_code
_entity_poly.pdbx_strand_id
1 'polypeptide(L)'
;MLTLGRIFRSLDCALGQRMDQALSGMDLTFSQGHIMGYLAHRDTPPCAKDIEDRFHLSHPTVSGLLSRLEKKEFIQLREDPEDRRRKLVYILPKGQQCNETMYAVIQSGDKKLLEGFTPEEEAQFREYLLRALHNVSPDFDIEKVKKEESRK
;
A
#
# COMPACT_ATOMS: atom_id res chain seq x y z
N MET A 1 14.62 27.90 8.03
CA MET A 1 15.04 26.86 7.05
C MET A 1 13.97 25.79 6.96
N LEU A 2 13.59 25.35 5.75
CA LEU A 2 12.62 24.26 5.57
C LEU A 2 13.30 22.92 5.94
N THR A 3 12.77 22.21 6.94
CA THR A 3 13.34 20.92 7.37
C THR A 3 12.95 19.79 6.41
N LEU A 4 13.82 18.78 6.26
CA LEU A 4 13.55 17.59 5.47
C LEU A 4 12.24 16.90 5.87
N GLY A 5 11.95 16.78 7.16
CA GLY A 5 10.71 16.20 7.64
C GLY A 5 9.45 16.95 7.19
N ARG A 6 9.51 18.29 7.07
CA ARG A 6 8.40 19.07 6.49
C ARG A 6 8.24 18.83 4.99
N ILE A 7 9.37 18.71 4.27
CA ILE A 7 9.34 18.40 2.84
C ILE A 7 8.71 17.03 2.61
N PHE A 8 9.15 15.98 3.32
CA PHE A 8 8.58 14.64 3.22
C PHE A 8 7.09 14.62 3.52
N ARG A 9 6.68 15.27 4.61
CA ARG A 9 5.26 15.35 4.94
C ARG A 9 4.43 16.05 3.86
N SER A 10 4.96 17.12 3.24
CA SER A 10 4.26 17.82 2.17
C SER A 10 4.16 16.97 0.91
N LEU A 11 5.20 16.22 0.57
CA LEU A 11 5.20 15.27 -0.55
C LEU A 11 4.18 14.14 -0.32
N ASP A 12 4.23 13.52 0.86
CA ASP A 12 3.28 12.47 1.25
C ASP A 12 1.82 12.96 1.16
N CYS A 13 1.56 14.16 1.69
CA CYS A 13 0.24 14.77 1.63
C CYS A 13 -0.23 15.04 0.19
N ALA A 14 0.66 15.55 -0.67
CA ALA A 14 0.35 15.85 -2.07
C ALA A 14 0.10 14.57 -2.89
N LEU A 15 0.88 13.52 -2.69
CA LEU A 15 0.68 12.22 -3.31
C LEU A 15 -0.58 11.53 -2.79
N GLY A 16 -0.83 11.61 -1.48
CA GLY A 16 -2.04 11.08 -0.83
C GLY A 16 -3.32 11.70 -1.38
N GLN A 17 -3.36 13.02 -1.59
CA GLN A 17 -4.52 13.69 -2.19
C GLN A 17 -4.85 13.17 -3.60
N ARG A 18 -3.84 12.85 -4.41
CA ARG A 18 -4.06 12.25 -5.73
C ARG A 18 -4.68 10.85 -5.62
N MET A 19 -4.24 10.08 -4.64
CA MET A 19 -4.79 8.77 -4.35
C MET A 19 -6.23 8.87 -3.85
N ASP A 20 -6.52 9.77 -2.92
CA ASP A 20 -7.87 9.98 -2.41
C ASP A 20 -8.84 10.39 -3.53
N GLN A 21 -8.42 11.24 -4.45
CA GLN A 21 -9.23 11.61 -5.62
C GLN A 21 -9.53 10.41 -6.52
N ALA A 22 -8.55 9.54 -6.76
CA ALA A 22 -8.76 8.32 -7.55
C ALA A 22 -9.66 7.30 -6.85
N LEU A 23 -9.50 7.16 -5.53
CA LEU A 23 -10.27 6.21 -4.72
C LEU A 23 -11.70 6.69 -4.41
N SER A 24 -11.96 8.01 -4.45
CA SER A 24 -13.29 8.56 -4.20
C SER A 24 -14.34 8.03 -5.18
N GLY A 25 -13.96 7.83 -6.45
CA GLY A 25 -14.81 7.19 -7.47
C GLY A 25 -15.10 5.71 -7.22
N MET A 26 -14.35 5.06 -6.32
CA MET A 26 -14.48 3.64 -5.97
C MET A 26 -15.08 3.43 -4.57
N ASP A 27 -15.45 4.51 -3.87
CA ASP A 27 -15.93 4.47 -2.48
C ASP A 27 -14.94 3.77 -1.53
N LEU A 28 -13.65 4.06 -1.69
CA LEU A 28 -12.56 3.56 -0.84
C LEU A 28 -11.85 4.72 -0.13
N THR A 29 -11.44 4.45 1.11
CA THR A 29 -10.52 5.30 1.84
C THR A 29 -9.07 4.92 1.54
N PHE A 30 -8.13 5.82 1.80
CA PHE A 30 -6.69 5.57 1.68
C PHE A 30 -6.24 4.29 2.44
N SER A 31 -6.70 4.12 3.69
CA SER A 31 -6.36 2.92 4.48
C SER A 31 -6.90 1.63 3.86
N GLN A 32 -8.11 1.67 3.29
CA GLN A 32 -8.68 0.53 2.57
C GLN A 32 -7.87 0.23 1.29
N GLY A 33 -7.46 1.27 0.58
CA GLY A 33 -6.60 1.14 -0.60
C GLY A 33 -5.26 0.48 -0.27
N HIS A 34 -4.60 0.86 0.82
CA HIS A 34 -3.35 0.23 1.27
C HIS A 34 -3.52 -1.27 1.56
N ILE A 35 -4.62 -1.66 2.21
CA ILE A 35 -4.91 -3.09 2.43
C ILE A 35 -5.13 -3.80 1.10
N MET A 36 -5.87 -3.21 0.17
CA MET A 36 -6.10 -3.78 -1.15
C MET A 36 -4.78 -3.99 -1.91
N GLY A 37 -3.88 -3.00 -1.90
CA GLY A 37 -2.55 -3.12 -2.49
C GLY A 37 -1.73 -4.27 -1.88
N TYR A 38 -1.76 -4.43 -0.57
CA TYR A 38 -1.09 -5.54 0.11
C TYR A 38 -1.67 -6.91 -0.29
N LEU A 39 -3.00 -7.03 -0.33
CA LEU A 39 -3.66 -8.28 -0.70
C LEU A 39 -3.33 -8.72 -2.13
N ALA A 40 -3.26 -7.78 -3.06
CA ALA A 40 -3.03 -8.06 -4.47
C ALA A 40 -1.62 -8.60 -4.78
N HIS A 41 -0.66 -8.36 -3.89
CA HIS A 41 0.74 -8.78 -4.06
C HIS A 41 1.10 -10.03 -3.23
N ARG A 42 0.09 -10.74 -2.72
CA ARG A 42 0.29 -11.97 -1.92
C ARG A 42 0.02 -13.21 -2.74
N ASP A 43 0.96 -14.15 -2.71
CA ASP A 43 0.81 -15.47 -3.32
C ASP A 43 -0.19 -16.34 -2.54
N THR A 44 -0.29 -16.08 -1.22
CA THR A 44 -1.20 -16.79 -0.32
C THR A 44 -2.12 -15.80 0.40
N PRO A 45 -3.40 -16.12 0.53
CA PRO A 45 -4.34 -15.25 1.22
C PRO A 45 -3.92 -15.06 2.68
N PRO A 46 -3.75 -13.81 3.16
CA PRO A 46 -3.38 -13.54 4.54
C PRO A 46 -4.60 -13.65 5.46
N CYS A 47 -4.34 -13.80 6.76
CA CYS A 47 -5.37 -13.60 7.79
C CYS A 47 -5.33 -12.16 8.36
N ALA A 48 -6.30 -11.83 9.21
CA ALA A 48 -6.35 -10.51 9.86
C ALA A 48 -5.07 -10.19 10.65
N LYS A 49 -4.47 -11.19 11.31
CA LYS A 49 -3.23 -11.02 12.08
C LYS A 49 -2.05 -10.60 11.21
N ASP A 50 -1.92 -11.14 10.02
CA ASP A 50 -0.86 -10.76 9.08
C ASP A 50 -0.99 -9.28 8.68
N ILE A 51 -2.23 -8.78 8.57
CA ILE A 51 -2.52 -7.37 8.26
C ILE A 51 -2.23 -6.47 9.46
N GLU A 52 -2.61 -6.89 10.67
CA GLU A 52 -2.30 -6.19 11.92
C GLU A 52 -0.79 -5.96 12.05
N ASP A 53 -0.01 -7.03 11.88
CA ASP A 53 1.44 -7.01 12.01
C ASP A 53 2.10 -6.18 10.89
N ARG A 54 1.60 -6.27 9.66
CA ARG A 54 2.14 -5.54 8.51
C ARG A 54 1.94 -4.03 8.61
N PHE A 55 0.77 -3.59 9.10
CA PHE A 55 0.38 -2.18 9.16
C PHE A 55 0.45 -1.58 10.56
N HIS A 56 0.87 -2.35 11.56
CA HIS A 56 0.90 -1.95 12.97
C HIS A 56 -0.46 -1.40 13.46
N LEU A 57 -1.54 -2.06 13.04
CA LEU A 57 -2.91 -1.70 13.39
C LEU A 57 -3.46 -2.63 14.48
N SER A 58 -4.40 -2.10 15.27
CA SER A 58 -5.10 -2.91 16.28
C SER A 58 -6.11 -3.86 15.62
N HIS A 59 -6.37 -4.99 16.29
CA HIS A 59 -7.37 -5.97 15.84
C HIS A 59 -8.75 -5.34 15.53
N PRO A 60 -9.34 -4.49 16.37
CA PRO A 60 -10.62 -3.85 16.06
C PRO A 60 -10.56 -2.99 14.79
N THR A 61 -9.43 -2.31 14.55
CA THR A 61 -9.25 -1.47 13.37
C THR A 61 -9.22 -2.32 12.09
N VAL A 62 -8.42 -3.39 12.09
CA VAL A 62 -8.32 -4.31 10.93
C VAL A 62 -9.66 -5.01 10.69
N SER A 63 -10.29 -5.54 11.73
CA SER A 63 -11.61 -6.18 11.63
C SER A 63 -12.66 -5.24 11.03
N GLY A 64 -12.69 -3.99 11.47
CA GLY A 64 -13.60 -2.97 10.93
C GLY A 64 -13.31 -2.62 9.46
N LEU A 65 -12.03 -2.55 9.06
CA LEU A 65 -11.63 -2.31 7.68
C LEU A 65 -12.02 -3.47 6.77
N LEU A 66 -11.72 -4.71 7.18
CA LEU A 66 -12.05 -5.92 6.42
C LEU A 66 -13.57 -6.10 6.27
N SER A 67 -14.35 -5.88 7.33
CA SER A 67 -15.80 -5.94 7.27
C SER A 67 -16.41 -4.94 6.25
N ARG A 68 -15.86 -3.73 6.18
CA ARG A 68 -16.30 -2.74 5.18
C ARG A 68 -15.92 -3.12 3.77
N LEU A 69 -14.70 -3.65 3.56
CA LEU A 69 -14.24 -4.13 2.26
C LEU A 69 -15.06 -5.33 1.77
N GLU A 70 -15.40 -6.25 2.67
CA GLU A 70 -16.26 -7.40 2.35
C GLU A 70 -17.68 -6.96 1.99
N LYS A 71 -18.27 -6.04 2.77
CA LYS A 71 -19.61 -5.48 2.48
C LYS A 71 -19.67 -4.76 1.13
N LYS A 72 -18.55 -4.19 0.68
CA LYS A 72 -18.42 -3.52 -0.62
C LYS A 72 -18.01 -4.48 -1.75
N GLU A 73 -17.89 -5.77 -1.47
CA GLU A 73 -17.51 -6.82 -2.43
C GLU A 73 -16.12 -6.66 -3.05
N PHE A 74 -15.20 -6.03 -2.33
CA PHE A 74 -13.79 -5.97 -2.74
C PHE A 74 -13.02 -7.23 -2.34
N ILE A 75 -13.41 -7.85 -1.22
CA ILE A 75 -12.80 -9.05 -0.65
C ILE A 75 -13.88 -10.03 -0.20
N GLN A 76 -13.44 -11.25 0.08
CA GLN A 76 -14.24 -12.28 0.75
C GLN A 76 -13.43 -12.89 1.89
N LEU A 77 -14.06 -13.02 3.06
CA LEU A 77 -13.51 -13.73 4.20
C LEU A 77 -13.96 -15.19 4.16
N ARG A 78 -13.00 -16.14 4.16
CA ARG A 78 -13.29 -17.57 4.18
C ARG A 78 -12.58 -18.22 5.38
N GLU A 79 -13.19 -19.23 5.96
CA GLU A 79 -12.55 -20.04 7.01
C GLU A 79 -11.25 -20.66 6.47
N ASP A 80 -10.19 -20.64 7.30
CA ASP A 80 -8.95 -21.32 7.00
C ASP A 80 -9.19 -22.85 7.13
N PRO A 81 -8.89 -23.64 6.08
CA PRO A 81 -9.06 -25.09 6.14
C PRO A 81 -8.22 -25.77 7.22
N GLU A 82 -7.07 -25.16 7.58
CA GLU A 82 -6.14 -25.68 8.56
C GLU A 82 -6.47 -25.22 10.00
N ASP A 83 -7.09 -24.04 10.15
CA ASP A 83 -7.52 -23.50 11.45
C ASP A 83 -8.84 -22.72 11.30
N ARG A 84 -9.96 -23.35 11.63
CA ARG A 84 -11.31 -22.77 11.56
C ARG A 84 -11.52 -21.53 12.43
N ARG A 85 -10.60 -21.24 13.37
CA ARG A 85 -10.64 -20.01 14.19
C ARG A 85 -10.15 -18.79 13.41
N ARG A 86 -9.45 -19.02 12.28
CA ARG A 86 -8.92 -17.97 11.42
C ARG A 86 -9.79 -17.81 10.19
N LYS A 87 -9.84 -16.59 9.68
CA LYS A 87 -10.39 -16.30 8.36
C LYS A 87 -9.28 -15.79 7.44
N LEU A 88 -9.23 -16.34 6.25
CA LEU A 88 -8.34 -15.90 5.19
C LEU A 88 -9.05 -14.86 4.33
N VAL A 89 -8.29 -13.89 3.86
CA VAL A 89 -8.78 -12.74 3.08
C VAL A 89 -8.49 -12.97 1.60
N TYR A 90 -9.53 -13.12 0.82
CA TYR A 90 -9.44 -13.30 -0.63
C TYR A 90 -9.87 -12.03 -1.35
N ILE A 91 -9.06 -11.56 -2.30
CA ILE A 91 -9.42 -10.43 -3.15
C ILE A 91 -10.43 -10.91 -4.21
N LEU A 92 -11.47 -10.13 -4.45
CA LEU A 92 -12.48 -10.38 -5.48
C LEU A 92 -12.15 -9.61 -6.77
N PRO A 93 -12.77 -9.93 -7.93
CA PRO A 93 -12.50 -9.23 -9.19
C PRO A 93 -12.62 -7.71 -9.12
N LYS A 94 -13.62 -7.20 -8.39
CA LYS A 94 -13.79 -5.76 -8.14
C LYS A 94 -12.58 -5.17 -7.39
N GLY A 95 -12.03 -5.92 -6.44
CA GLY A 95 -10.83 -5.53 -5.70
C GLY A 95 -9.58 -5.51 -6.59
N GLN A 96 -9.44 -6.48 -7.48
CA GLN A 96 -8.32 -6.52 -8.42
C GLN A 96 -8.35 -5.34 -9.39
N GLN A 97 -9.51 -5.03 -9.96
CA GLN A 97 -9.69 -3.87 -10.84
C GLN A 97 -9.38 -2.55 -10.13
N CYS A 98 -9.78 -2.42 -8.87
CA CYS A 98 -9.43 -1.28 -8.03
C CYS A 98 -7.91 -1.15 -7.86
N ASN A 99 -7.23 -2.26 -7.64
CA ASN A 99 -5.78 -2.27 -7.46
C ASN A 99 -5.03 -1.84 -8.72
N GLU A 100 -5.47 -2.24 -9.91
CA GLU A 100 -4.91 -1.78 -11.19
C GLU A 100 -5.01 -0.26 -11.33
N THR A 101 -6.16 0.31 -10.97
CA THR A 101 -6.36 1.77 -10.99
C THR A 101 -5.44 2.48 -9.98
N MET A 102 -5.33 1.95 -8.76
CA MET A 102 -4.42 2.49 -7.75
C MET A 102 -2.96 2.46 -8.21
N TYR A 103 -2.54 1.37 -8.84
CA TYR A 103 -1.19 1.26 -9.38
C TYR A 103 -0.91 2.31 -10.46
N ALA A 104 -1.85 2.54 -11.37
CA ALA A 104 -1.73 3.59 -12.38
C ALA A 104 -1.60 4.99 -11.75
N VAL A 105 -2.32 5.25 -10.64
CA VAL A 105 -2.21 6.52 -9.90
C VAL A 105 -0.85 6.67 -9.23
N ILE A 106 -0.32 5.60 -8.61
CA ILE A 106 1.02 5.60 -8.01
C ILE A 106 2.07 5.91 -9.08
N GLN A 107 2.05 5.20 -10.21
CA GLN A 107 2.99 5.44 -11.32
C GLN A 107 2.88 6.86 -11.88
N SER A 108 1.66 7.37 -12.00
CA SER A 108 1.44 8.76 -12.43
C SER A 108 1.98 9.76 -11.41
N GLY A 109 1.87 9.45 -10.11
CA GLY A 109 2.45 10.24 -9.02
C GLY A 109 3.97 10.29 -9.10
N ASP A 110 4.62 9.15 -9.28
CA ASP A 110 6.07 9.04 -9.45
C ASP A 110 6.58 9.82 -10.66
N LYS A 111 5.91 9.68 -11.81
CA LYS A 111 6.24 10.48 -13.01
C LYS A 111 6.14 11.98 -12.74
N LYS A 112 5.11 12.41 -12.02
CA LYS A 112 4.92 13.83 -11.70
C LYS A 112 5.96 14.33 -10.69
N LEU A 113 6.33 13.49 -9.71
CA LEU A 113 7.36 13.79 -8.72
C LEU A 113 8.74 13.99 -9.39
N LEU A 114 9.02 13.20 -10.42
CA LEU A 114 10.31 13.18 -11.11
C LEU A 114 10.34 14.04 -12.39
N GLU A 115 9.29 14.81 -12.63
CA GLU A 115 9.21 15.69 -13.80
C GLU A 115 10.37 16.71 -13.81
N GLY A 116 11.16 16.68 -14.89
CA GLY A 116 12.34 17.54 -15.06
C GLY A 116 13.64 16.93 -14.52
N PHE A 117 13.62 15.74 -13.94
CA PHE A 117 14.85 15.03 -13.57
C PHE A 117 15.43 14.31 -14.79
N THR A 118 16.76 14.28 -14.90
CA THR A 118 17.43 13.35 -15.82
C THR A 118 17.41 11.93 -15.26
N PRO A 119 17.65 10.89 -16.08
CA PRO A 119 17.73 9.51 -15.58
C PRO A 119 18.79 9.32 -14.47
N GLU A 120 19.90 10.03 -14.55
CA GLU A 120 20.98 10.01 -13.57
C GLU A 120 20.54 10.66 -12.25
N GLU A 121 19.86 11.81 -12.34
CA GLU A 121 19.31 12.50 -11.16
C GLU A 121 18.21 11.67 -10.48
N GLU A 122 17.35 11.01 -11.26
CA GLU A 122 16.34 10.09 -10.72
C GLU A 122 17.00 8.93 -9.96
N ALA A 123 17.98 8.26 -10.55
CA ALA A 123 18.70 7.16 -9.92
C ALA A 123 19.38 7.62 -8.62
N GLN A 124 20.05 8.77 -8.64
CA GLN A 124 20.72 9.33 -7.47
C GLN A 124 19.73 9.74 -6.37
N PHE A 125 18.60 10.33 -6.74
CA PHE A 125 17.55 10.70 -5.81
C PHE A 125 16.96 9.48 -5.09
N ARG A 126 16.68 8.40 -5.82
CA ARG A 126 16.22 7.14 -5.24
C ARG A 126 17.25 6.54 -4.28
N GLU A 127 18.52 6.54 -4.66
CA GLU A 127 19.60 6.05 -3.79
C GLU A 127 19.68 6.85 -2.47
N TYR A 128 19.61 8.18 -2.53
CA TYR A 128 19.64 9.02 -1.35
C TYR A 128 18.44 8.80 -0.43
N LEU A 129 17.24 8.63 -1.00
CA LEU A 129 16.04 8.33 -0.24
C LEU A 129 16.14 6.97 0.46
N LEU A 130 16.63 5.94 -0.22
CA LEU A 130 16.81 4.61 0.37
C LEU A 130 17.86 4.62 1.49
N ARG A 131 18.97 5.35 1.30
CA ARG A 131 19.99 5.54 2.33
C ARG A 131 19.45 6.31 3.53
N ALA A 132 18.67 7.36 3.30
CA ALA A 132 18.03 8.11 4.38
C ALA A 132 17.01 7.24 5.14
N LEU A 133 16.24 6.42 4.45
CA LEU A 133 15.30 5.48 5.07
C LEU A 133 16.03 4.46 5.94
N HIS A 134 17.11 3.87 5.44
CA HIS A 134 17.93 2.92 6.22
C HIS A 134 18.50 3.57 7.50
N ASN A 135 18.92 4.84 7.43
CA ASN A 135 19.46 5.53 8.60
C ASN A 135 18.44 5.71 9.73
N VAL A 136 17.16 5.92 9.39
CA VAL A 136 16.09 6.14 10.38
C VAL A 136 15.30 4.88 10.72
N SER A 137 15.37 3.86 9.86
CA SER A 137 14.68 2.57 10.03
C SER A 137 15.57 1.42 9.51
N PRO A 138 16.62 1.03 10.28
CA PRO A 138 17.58 0.00 9.84
C PRO A 138 16.93 -1.38 9.58
N ASP A 139 15.82 -1.67 10.26
CA ASP A 139 15.09 -2.94 10.15
C ASP A 139 14.12 -2.97 8.96
N PHE A 140 14.02 -1.87 8.19
CA PHE A 140 13.17 -1.82 7.01
C PHE A 140 13.78 -2.65 5.87
N ASP A 141 13.10 -3.74 5.52
CA ASP A 141 13.57 -4.68 4.48
C ASP A 141 13.18 -4.18 3.07
N ILE A 142 14.07 -3.37 2.48
CA ILE A 142 13.92 -2.83 1.12
C ILE A 142 13.85 -3.95 0.07
N GLU A 143 14.62 -5.03 0.27
CA GLU A 143 14.66 -6.14 -0.69
C GLU A 143 13.35 -6.92 -0.70
N LYS A 144 12.68 -7.01 0.44
CA LYS A 144 11.34 -7.59 0.51
C LYS A 144 10.34 -6.76 -0.29
N VAL A 145 10.39 -5.43 -0.16
CA VAL A 145 9.50 -4.51 -0.90
C VAL A 145 9.77 -4.61 -2.41
N LYS A 146 11.03 -4.58 -2.84
CA LYS A 146 11.40 -4.73 -4.25
C LYS A 146 10.93 -6.06 -4.85
N LYS A 147 11.03 -7.17 -4.09
CA LYS A 147 10.52 -8.48 -4.53
C LYS A 147 9.00 -8.50 -4.68
N GLU A 148 8.28 -7.83 -3.79
CA GLU A 148 6.83 -7.68 -3.88
C GLU A 148 6.42 -6.87 -5.11
N GLU A 149 7.17 -5.85 -5.50
CA GLU A 149 6.93 -5.04 -6.71
C GLU A 149 7.36 -5.72 -8.02
N SER A 150 8.43 -6.52 -8.01
CA SER A 150 8.94 -7.21 -9.21
C SER A 150 8.11 -8.42 -9.64
N ARG A 151 7.12 -8.81 -8.85
CA ARG A 151 6.19 -9.91 -9.15
C ARG A 151 4.96 -9.47 -9.96
N LYS A 152 5.04 -8.29 -10.52
CA LYS A 152 4.08 -7.73 -11.47
C LYS A 152 4.52 -8.06 -12.87
#